data_ab9a6bd705ff27de85d4aada9f7a6893
#
_entry.id   ab9a6bd705ff27de85d4aada9f7a6893
#
_cell.length_a   1.000
_cell.length_b   1.000
_cell.length_c   1.000
_cell.angle_alpha   90.00
_cell.angle_beta   90.00
_cell.angle_gamma   90.00
#
_symmetry.space_group_name_H-M   'P 1'
#
loop_
_entity.id
_entity.type
_entity.pdbx_description
1 polymer ?
#
loop_
_entity_poly.entity_id
_entity_poly.type
_entity_poly.pdbx_seq_one_letter_code
_entity_poly.pdbx_strand_id
1 'polypeptide(L)'
;MAILETSSAIKITWYVVAIWVFEYLSIEQLQILILSILMLIDTFTWIAKQFRLDKQGITSHRLWAGLVKKILTMMFLFSFALMFKWIGTDWTTYIKFVFSLLIMWEFYSITQNIYSYSTWKKIEEYDVISLIIKTIWEQFLNIIETKLWKKK
;
A
#
# COMPACT_ATOMS: atom_id res chain seq x y z
N MET A 1 36.60 1.33 -13.32
CA MET A 1 36.33 2.34 -12.28
C MET A 1 35.14 3.22 -12.63
N ALA A 2 35.03 3.79 -13.81
CA ALA A 2 33.92 4.67 -14.23
C ALA A 2 32.50 4.05 -14.15
N ILE A 3 32.34 2.73 -14.39
CA ILE A 3 31.03 2.06 -14.35
C ILE A 3 30.46 1.96 -12.91
N LEU A 4 31.31 1.85 -11.91
CA LEU A 4 30.90 1.80 -10.50
C LEU A 4 30.46 3.18 -9.99
N GLU A 5 31.09 4.26 -10.45
CA GLU A 5 30.72 5.64 -10.09
C GLU A 5 29.39 6.05 -10.69
N THR A 6 29.11 5.69 -11.94
CA THR A 6 27.80 5.97 -12.58
C THR A 6 26.66 5.22 -11.87
N SER A 7 26.88 3.99 -11.42
CA SER A 7 25.87 3.23 -10.68
C SER A 7 25.51 3.86 -9.32
N SER A 8 26.52 4.41 -8.60
CA SER A 8 26.28 5.08 -7.32
C SER A 8 25.58 6.43 -7.50
N ALA A 9 25.97 7.20 -8.50
CA ALA A 9 25.32 8.48 -8.82
C ALA A 9 23.83 8.29 -9.19
N ILE A 10 23.51 7.30 -10.01
CA ILE A 10 22.12 6.97 -10.38
C ILE A 10 21.31 6.60 -9.12
N LYS A 11 21.84 5.78 -8.22
CA LYS A 11 21.16 5.40 -6.98
C LYS A 11 20.88 6.62 -6.08
N ILE A 12 21.86 7.50 -5.94
CA ILE A 12 21.71 8.72 -5.13
C ILE A 12 20.65 9.63 -5.74
N THR A 13 20.63 9.81 -7.06
CA THR A 13 19.62 10.62 -7.74
C THR A 13 18.21 10.07 -7.50
N TRP A 14 18.00 8.77 -7.62
CA TRP A 14 16.70 8.15 -7.33
C TRP A 14 16.28 8.30 -5.87
N TYR A 15 17.23 8.24 -4.95
CA TYR A 15 16.96 8.45 -3.51
C TYR A 15 16.51 9.88 -3.22
N VAL A 16 17.20 10.86 -3.81
CA VAL A 16 16.85 12.28 -3.68
C VAL A 16 15.47 12.58 -4.29
N VAL A 17 15.19 12.05 -5.48
CA VAL A 17 13.88 12.19 -6.13
C VAL A 17 12.78 11.56 -5.28
N ALA A 18 13.00 10.37 -4.73
CA ALA A 18 12.02 9.71 -3.87
C ALA A 18 11.74 10.53 -2.60
N ILE A 19 12.78 11.01 -1.90
CA ILE A 19 12.62 11.85 -0.71
C ILE A 19 11.83 13.11 -1.06
N TRP A 20 12.19 13.79 -2.15
CA TRP A 20 11.49 14.99 -2.59
C TRP A 20 10.01 14.73 -2.89
N VAL A 21 9.68 13.63 -3.55
CA VAL A 21 8.28 13.21 -3.82
C VAL A 21 7.53 12.96 -2.51
N PHE A 22 8.14 12.30 -1.53
CA PHE A 22 7.51 12.03 -0.25
C PHE A 22 7.28 13.31 0.57
N GLU A 23 8.27 14.20 0.62
CA GLU A 23 8.11 15.52 1.24
C GLU A 23 7.04 16.35 0.51
N TYR A 24 7.07 16.35 -0.82
CA TYR A 24 6.06 17.04 -1.62
C TYR A 24 4.65 16.52 -1.35
N LEU A 25 4.48 15.22 -1.11
CA LEU A 25 3.21 14.59 -0.77
C LEU A 25 2.89 14.65 0.73
N SER A 26 3.75 15.24 1.58
CA SER A 26 3.65 15.25 3.06
C SER A 26 3.39 13.86 3.66
N ILE A 27 3.94 12.83 3.04
CA ILE A 27 3.86 11.45 3.52
C ILE A 27 5.02 11.26 4.50
N GLU A 28 4.70 10.86 5.72
CA GLU A 28 5.72 10.60 6.72
C GLU A 28 6.57 9.38 6.31
N GLN A 29 7.88 9.56 6.25
CA GLN A 29 8.82 8.47 5.90
C GLN A 29 8.64 7.24 6.80
N LEU A 30 8.29 7.47 8.08
CA LEU A 30 8.02 6.40 9.03
C LEU A 30 6.81 5.53 8.61
N GLN A 31 5.74 6.14 8.10
CA GLN A 31 4.55 5.40 7.64
C GLN A 31 4.88 4.49 6.45
N ILE A 32 5.69 4.97 5.52
CA ILE A 32 6.14 4.17 4.37
C ILE A 32 7.03 3.02 4.84
N LEU A 33 7.95 3.29 5.76
CA LEU A 33 8.84 2.28 6.30
C LEU A 33 8.03 1.17 7.01
N ILE A 34 7.11 1.54 7.89
CA ILE A 34 6.24 0.60 8.59
C ILE A 34 5.43 -0.23 7.58
N LEU A 35 4.79 0.41 6.61
CA LEU A 35 4.00 -0.28 5.61
C LEU A 35 4.85 -1.25 4.79
N SER A 36 6.05 -0.83 4.37
CA SER A 36 6.98 -1.69 3.62
C SER A 36 7.41 -2.92 4.42
N ILE A 37 7.72 -2.75 5.71
CA ILE A 37 8.07 -3.86 6.60
C ILE A 37 6.88 -4.81 6.75
N LEU A 38 5.66 -4.29 6.98
CA LEU A 38 4.46 -5.12 7.11
C LEU A 38 4.17 -5.90 5.82
N MET A 39 4.32 -5.28 4.65
CA MET A 39 4.16 -5.96 3.35
C MET A 39 5.16 -7.11 3.18
N LEU A 40 6.41 -6.95 3.64
CA LEU A 40 7.40 -8.02 3.64
C LEU A 40 6.97 -9.15 4.59
N ILE A 41 6.60 -8.82 5.83
CA ILE A 41 6.15 -9.81 6.83
C ILE A 41 4.91 -10.55 6.33
N ASP A 42 3.94 -9.85 5.74
CA ASP A 42 2.75 -10.47 5.14
C ASP A 42 3.12 -11.47 4.04
N THR A 43 4.05 -11.09 3.17
CA THR A 43 4.53 -11.98 2.10
C THR A 43 5.19 -13.23 2.68
N PHE A 44 6.04 -13.10 3.71
CA PHE A 44 6.67 -14.24 4.38
C PHE A 44 5.65 -15.14 5.09
N THR A 45 4.69 -14.56 5.82
CA THR A 45 3.65 -15.33 6.52
C THR A 45 2.72 -16.03 5.53
N TRP A 46 2.42 -15.41 4.39
CA TRP A 46 1.67 -16.04 3.31
C TRP A 46 2.42 -17.24 2.72
N ILE A 47 3.72 -17.09 2.44
CA ILE A 47 4.56 -18.19 1.96
C ILE A 47 4.56 -19.34 2.96
N ALA A 48 4.79 -19.05 4.25
CA ALA A 48 4.78 -20.06 5.31
C ALA A 48 3.43 -20.79 5.38
N LYS A 49 2.30 -20.06 5.32
CA LYS A 49 0.95 -20.63 5.25
C LYS A 49 0.80 -21.58 4.06
N GLN A 50 1.23 -21.15 2.86
CA GLN A 50 1.10 -21.98 1.67
C GLN A 50 1.96 -23.25 1.75
N PHE A 51 3.20 -23.16 2.25
CA PHE A 51 4.04 -24.34 2.47
C PHE A 51 3.38 -25.39 3.35
N ARG A 52 2.56 -24.94 4.29
CA ARG A 52 1.91 -25.83 5.25
C ARG A 52 0.58 -26.39 4.76
N LEU A 53 -0.23 -25.59 4.07
CA LEU A 53 -1.58 -25.96 3.66
C LEU A 53 -1.64 -26.54 2.25
N ASP A 54 -0.82 -26.05 1.34
CA ASP A 54 -0.84 -26.46 -0.09
C ASP A 54 0.52 -26.22 -0.72
N LYS A 55 1.41 -27.20 -0.63
CA LYS A 55 2.74 -27.11 -1.21
C LYS A 55 2.73 -26.91 -2.73
N GLN A 56 1.70 -27.39 -3.43
CA GLN A 56 1.55 -27.23 -4.87
C GLN A 56 1.01 -25.83 -5.24
N GLY A 57 0.45 -25.11 -4.27
CA GLY A 57 -0.10 -23.77 -4.43
C GLY A 57 0.95 -22.66 -4.59
N ILE A 58 2.23 -22.93 -4.28
CA ILE A 58 3.31 -21.95 -4.40
C ILE A 58 3.84 -21.97 -5.83
N THR A 59 3.25 -21.13 -6.66
CA THR A 59 3.76 -20.89 -8.02
C THR A 59 4.36 -19.49 -8.07
N SER A 60 5.42 -19.33 -8.87
CA SER A 60 6.01 -18.01 -9.13
C SER A 60 4.97 -16.99 -9.60
N HIS A 61 3.99 -17.46 -10.38
CA HIS A 61 2.89 -16.63 -10.87
C HIS A 61 2.02 -16.08 -9.72
N ARG A 62 1.67 -16.88 -8.72
CA ARG A 62 0.86 -16.42 -7.57
C ARG A 62 1.63 -15.46 -6.68
N LEU A 63 2.92 -15.73 -6.46
CA LEU A 63 3.79 -14.78 -5.74
C LEU A 63 3.87 -13.45 -6.46
N TRP A 64 4.12 -13.49 -7.76
CA TRP A 64 4.22 -12.30 -8.59
C TRP A 64 2.90 -11.52 -8.63
N ALA A 65 1.77 -12.19 -8.80
CA ALA A 65 0.44 -11.56 -8.79
C ALA A 65 0.15 -10.86 -7.45
N GLY A 66 0.51 -11.47 -6.32
CA GLY A 66 0.37 -10.85 -5.00
C GLY A 66 1.22 -9.59 -4.85
N LEU A 67 2.47 -9.64 -5.30
CA LEU A 67 3.39 -8.50 -5.27
C LEU A 67 2.90 -7.36 -6.17
N VAL A 68 2.50 -7.68 -7.41
CA VAL A 68 1.96 -6.70 -8.36
C VAL A 68 0.70 -6.04 -7.81
N LYS A 69 -0.23 -6.80 -7.21
CA LYS A 69 -1.43 -6.24 -6.56
C LYS A 69 -1.05 -5.21 -5.51
N LYS A 70 -0.07 -5.48 -4.66
CA LYS A 70 0.41 -4.55 -3.62
C LYS A 70 1.02 -3.28 -4.24
N ILE A 71 1.86 -3.43 -5.25
CA ILE A 71 2.46 -2.29 -5.97
C ILE A 71 1.37 -1.43 -6.61
N LEU A 72 0.40 -2.03 -7.29
CA LEU A 72 -0.72 -1.30 -7.90
C LEU A 72 -1.57 -0.56 -6.85
N THR A 73 -1.81 -1.17 -5.69
CA THR A 73 -2.49 -0.50 -4.58
C THR A 73 -1.72 0.73 -4.11
N MET A 74 -0.40 0.63 -3.96
CA MET A 74 0.45 1.77 -3.63
C MET A 74 0.40 2.87 -4.70
N MET A 75 0.51 2.50 -5.97
CA MET A 75 0.42 3.47 -7.09
C MET A 75 -0.93 4.18 -7.12
N PHE A 76 -2.02 3.45 -6.87
CA PHE A 76 -3.36 4.03 -6.77
C PHE A 76 -3.42 5.09 -5.66
N LEU A 77 -2.89 4.79 -4.48
CA LEU A 77 -2.89 5.72 -3.36
C LEU A 77 -2.03 6.97 -3.63
N PHE A 78 -0.87 6.81 -4.26
CA PHE A 78 -0.06 7.95 -4.70
C PHE A 78 -0.82 8.83 -5.70
N SER A 79 -1.50 8.23 -6.67
CA SER A 79 -2.32 8.96 -7.63
C SER A 79 -3.46 9.72 -6.95
N PHE A 80 -4.08 9.11 -5.95
CA PHE A 80 -5.13 9.73 -5.13
C PHE A 80 -4.59 10.91 -4.32
N ALA A 81 -3.41 10.75 -3.72
CA ALA A 81 -2.72 11.81 -3.00
C ALA A 81 -2.46 13.04 -3.89
N LEU A 82 -1.97 12.82 -5.10
CA LEU A 82 -1.74 13.89 -6.08
C LEU A 82 -3.04 14.61 -6.45
N MET A 83 -4.13 13.86 -6.65
CA MET A 83 -5.43 14.43 -6.99
C MET A 83 -5.97 15.32 -5.87
N PHE A 84 -5.92 14.89 -4.61
CA PHE A 84 -6.35 15.70 -3.47
C PHE A 84 -5.53 16.98 -3.33
N LYS A 85 -4.22 16.88 -3.55
CA LYS A 85 -3.34 18.06 -3.54
C LYS A 85 -3.74 19.08 -4.60
N TRP A 86 -4.10 18.61 -5.80
CA TRP A 86 -4.52 19.48 -6.89
C TRP A 86 -5.85 20.22 -6.58
N ILE A 87 -6.77 19.59 -5.86
CA ILE A 87 -8.07 20.17 -5.45
C ILE A 87 -7.90 21.23 -4.35
N GLY A 88 -6.72 21.34 -3.71
CA GLY A 88 -6.43 22.36 -2.69
C GLY A 88 -7.17 22.13 -1.37
N THR A 89 -7.54 20.88 -1.04
CA THR A 89 -8.06 20.48 0.27
C THR A 89 -6.91 20.21 1.24
N ASP A 90 -7.17 20.26 2.56
CA ASP A 90 -6.22 19.75 3.55
C ASP A 90 -6.15 18.21 3.43
N TRP A 91 -5.33 17.78 2.50
CA TRP A 91 -5.18 16.40 2.07
C TRP A 91 -4.29 15.57 3.02
N THR A 92 -3.49 16.24 3.85
CA THR A 92 -2.53 15.59 4.76
C THR A 92 -3.23 14.64 5.72
N THR A 93 -4.33 15.06 6.32
CA THR A 93 -5.15 14.24 7.22
C THR A 93 -5.73 13.03 6.50
N TYR A 94 -6.22 13.21 5.27
CA TYR A 94 -6.78 12.10 4.48
C TYR A 94 -5.73 11.08 4.09
N ILE A 95 -4.53 11.52 3.71
CA ILE A 95 -3.43 10.62 3.38
C ILE A 95 -2.98 9.83 4.60
N LYS A 96 -2.80 10.48 5.75
CA LYS A 96 -2.47 9.79 7.00
C LYS A 96 -3.52 8.73 7.35
N PHE A 97 -4.79 9.06 7.20
CA PHE A 97 -5.89 8.12 7.42
C PHE A 97 -5.82 6.91 6.47
N VAL A 98 -5.62 7.15 5.17
CA VAL A 98 -5.51 6.08 4.16
C VAL A 98 -4.31 5.17 4.45
N PHE A 99 -3.14 5.74 4.77
CA PHE A 99 -1.98 4.95 5.15
C PHE A 99 -2.22 4.14 6.44
N SER A 100 -2.90 4.71 7.42
CA SER A 100 -3.27 3.99 8.64
C SER A 100 -4.19 2.80 8.35
N LEU A 101 -5.15 2.95 7.45
CA LEU A 101 -6.00 1.84 7.01
C LEU A 101 -5.21 0.73 6.31
N LEU A 102 -4.22 1.10 5.48
CA LEU A 102 -3.35 0.11 4.82
C LEU A 102 -2.47 -0.64 5.83
N ILE A 103 -1.89 0.07 6.80
CA ILE A 103 -1.10 -0.53 7.87
C ILE A 103 -1.96 -1.52 8.66
N MET A 104 -3.18 -1.13 9.04
CA MET A 104 -4.14 -2.03 9.69
C MET A 104 -4.46 -3.25 8.82
N TRP A 105 -4.62 -3.04 7.52
CA TRP A 105 -4.91 -4.11 6.58
C TRP A 105 -3.77 -5.13 6.47
N GLU A 106 -2.54 -4.67 6.30
CA GLU A 106 -1.37 -5.57 6.26
C GLU A 106 -1.24 -6.34 7.58
N PHE A 107 -1.45 -5.68 8.72
CA PHE A 107 -1.45 -6.33 10.03
C PHE A 107 -2.54 -7.41 10.14
N TYR A 108 -3.75 -7.13 9.65
CA TYR A 108 -4.84 -8.09 9.62
C TYR A 108 -4.51 -9.29 8.73
N SER A 109 -3.95 -9.06 7.54
CA SER A 109 -3.51 -10.13 6.63
C SER A 109 -2.46 -11.03 7.27
N ILE A 110 -1.45 -10.44 7.93
CA ILE A 110 -0.43 -11.17 8.70
C ILE A 110 -1.09 -12.06 9.76
N THR A 111 -2.01 -11.50 10.53
CA THR A 111 -2.72 -12.23 11.60
C THR A 111 -3.52 -13.41 11.03
N GLN A 112 -4.21 -13.21 9.91
CA GLN A 112 -4.93 -14.29 9.22
C GLN A 112 -3.98 -15.38 8.71
N ASN A 113 -2.84 -14.99 8.15
CA ASN A 113 -1.85 -15.95 7.66
C ASN A 113 -1.28 -16.79 8.81
N ILE A 114 -0.93 -16.15 9.93
CA ILE A 114 -0.43 -16.84 11.14
C ILE A 114 -1.51 -17.77 11.71
N TYR A 115 -2.75 -17.30 11.82
CA TYR A 115 -3.86 -18.12 12.32
C TYR A 115 -4.13 -19.33 11.42
N SER A 116 -4.17 -19.13 10.10
CA SER A 116 -4.34 -20.22 9.12
C SER A 116 -3.19 -21.22 9.20
N TYR A 117 -1.96 -20.73 9.39
CA TYR A 117 -0.78 -21.56 9.61
C TYR A 117 -0.90 -22.40 10.88
N SER A 118 -1.37 -21.84 11.99
CA SER A 118 -1.47 -22.52 13.27
C SER A 118 -2.61 -23.53 13.33
N THR A 119 -3.76 -23.22 12.73
CA THR A 119 -4.99 -24.04 12.81
C THR A 119 -5.16 -25.05 11.68
N TRP A 120 -4.30 -25.04 10.67
CA TRP A 120 -4.42 -25.88 9.45
C TRP A 120 -5.74 -25.64 8.67
N LYS A 121 -6.38 -24.49 8.88
CA LYS A 121 -7.63 -24.13 8.19
C LYS A 121 -7.38 -22.98 7.23
N LYS A 122 -7.84 -23.14 6.00
CA LYS A 122 -7.86 -22.04 5.04
C LYS A 122 -9.02 -21.11 5.42
N ILE A 123 -8.68 -19.86 5.77
CA ILE A 123 -9.68 -18.83 6.00
C ILE A 123 -9.88 -18.10 4.67
N GLU A 124 -11.13 -17.84 4.32
CA GLU A 124 -11.47 -17.00 3.19
C GLU A 124 -11.00 -15.56 3.46
N GLU A 125 -10.22 -15.02 2.53
CA GLU A 125 -9.77 -13.64 2.61
C GLU A 125 -10.97 -12.72 2.31
N TYR A 126 -11.37 -11.91 3.29
CA TYR A 126 -12.32 -10.83 3.01
C TYR A 126 -11.67 -9.81 2.09
N ASP A 127 -12.37 -9.41 1.03
CA ASP A 127 -11.88 -8.38 0.11
C ASP A 127 -12.07 -6.97 0.70
N VAL A 128 -11.25 -6.67 1.72
CA VAL A 128 -11.26 -5.37 2.40
C VAL A 128 -10.68 -4.27 1.50
N ILE A 129 -9.87 -4.63 0.50
CA ILE A 129 -9.38 -3.64 -0.48
C ILE A 129 -10.57 -3.00 -1.20
N SER A 130 -11.54 -3.79 -1.66
CA SER A 130 -12.77 -3.26 -2.24
C SER A 130 -13.55 -2.39 -1.27
N LEU A 131 -13.58 -2.74 0.01
CA LEU A 131 -14.24 -1.91 1.04
C LEU A 131 -13.51 -0.58 1.24
N ILE A 132 -12.19 -0.59 1.32
CA ILE A 132 -11.37 0.63 1.45
C ILE A 132 -11.56 1.52 0.22
N ILE A 133 -11.46 0.97 -0.98
CA ILE A 133 -11.66 1.73 -2.22
C ILE A 133 -13.05 2.34 -2.26
N LYS A 134 -14.07 1.59 -1.89
CA LYS A 134 -15.45 2.10 -1.82
C LYS A 134 -15.59 3.24 -0.82
N THR A 135 -15.05 3.10 0.38
CA THR A 135 -15.11 4.14 1.43
C THR A 135 -14.38 5.42 1.00
N ILE A 136 -13.20 5.28 0.38
CA ILE A 136 -12.45 6.43 -0.15
C ILE A 136 -13.25 7.13 -1.26
N TRP A 137 -13.86 6.35 -2.16
CA TRP A 137 -14.66 6.88 -3.26
C TRP A 137 -15.91 7.63 -2.77
N GLU A 138 -16.62 7.11 -1.78
CA GLU A 138 -17.76 7.76 -1.16
C GLU A 138 -17.36 9.08 -0.49
N GLN A 139 -16.24 9.11 0.21
CA GLN A 139 -15.72 10.34 0.81
C GLN A 139 -15.31 11.37 -0.25
N PHE A 140 -14.70 10.94 -1.32
CA PHE A 140 -14.33 11.80 -2.43
C PHE A 140 -15.57 12.46 -3.08
N LEU A 141 -16.62 11.68 -3.34
CA LEU A 141 -17.87 12.20 -3.87
C LEU A 141 -18.49 13.25 -2.94
N ASN A 142 -18.52 12.99 -1.64
CA ASN A 142 -19.02 13.94 -0.63
C ASN A 142 -18.25 15.27 -0.64
N ILE A 143 -16.92 15.21 -0.80
CA ILE A 143 -16.07 16.43 -0.87
C ILE A 143 -16.39 17.23 -2.14
N ILE A 144 -16.52 16.55 -3.28
CA ILE A 144 -16.87 17.20 -4.54
C ILE A 144 -18.24 17.85 -4.46
N GLU A 145 -19.24 17.12 -3.99
CA GLU A 145 -20.59 17.65 -3.82
C GLU A 145 -20.59 18.89 -2.92
N THR A 146 -19.94 18.80 -1.76
CA THR A 146 -19.88 19.91 -0.80
C THR A 146 -19.20 21.16 -1.39
N LYS A 147 -18.16 20.97 -2.22
CA LYS A 147 -17.47 22.10 -2.88
C LYS A 147 -18.23 22.67 -4.07
N LEU A 148 -18.91 21.84 -4.83
CA LEU A 148 -19.71 22.30 -5.98
C LEU A 148 -20.96 23.06 -5.54
N TRP A 149 -21.63 22.62 -4.46
CA TRP A 149 -22.84 23.29 -3.94
C TRP A 149 -22.55 24.58 -3.16
N LYS A 150 -21.37 24.75 -2.57
CA LYS A 150 -20.97 26.00 -1.92
C LYS A 150 -20.59 27.13 -2.89
N LYS A 151 -20.52 26.86 -4.20
CA LYS A 151 -20.24 27.88 -5.24
C LYS A 151 -21.50 28.43 -5.92
N LYS A 152 -22.69 27.99 -5.54
CA LYS A 152 -23.97 28.60 -5.91
C LYS A 152 -24.52 29.42 -4.76
#